data_9cc9f5d323dd8d95935d89da26df806c
#
_entry.id   9cc9f5d323dd8d95935d89da26df806c
#
_cell.length_a   1.000
_cell.length_b   1.000
_cell.length_c   1.000
_cell.angle_alpha   90.00
_cell.angle_beta   90.00
_cell.angle_gamma   90.00
#
_symmetry.space_group_name_H-M   'P 1'
#
loop_
_entity.id
_entity.type
_entity.pdbx_description
1 polymer ?
#
loop_
_entity_poly.entity_id
_entity_poly.type
_entity_poly.pdbx_seq_one_letter_code
_entity_poly.pdbx_strand_id
1 'polypeptide(L)'
;MLDAVLKRTIDPPLDAAAKRLVAFNIKADAITVAAFVLGLAAIAAIAWGYYLPAVVLLALNRLLDGLDGAVTRATGAGPRAVVAATLGTVVLTGIPFGFALADPSRAIAAAFLICALAGASAARISTAVRNGADFVESGVAFVAFAFACLLPDRFSLVAYVLGVLAFVAAGARLAAAVRPT
;
A
#
# COMPACT_ATOMS: atom_id res chain seq x y z
N MET A 1 13.22 13.78 4.95
CA MET A 1 12.73 15.18 5.04
C MET A 1 11.36 15.34 4.35
N LEU A 2 11.14 14.85 3.14
CA LEU A 2 9.80 14.88 2.47
C LEU A 2 8.69 14.24 3.30
N ASP A 3 8.97 13.13 3.99
CA ASP A 3 8.03 12.43 4.88
C ASP A 3 7.51 13.25 6.04
N ALA A 4 8.39 14.03 6.69
CA ALA A 4 8.01 14.86 7.82
C ALA A 4 7.09 16.03 7.38
N VAL A 5 7.31 16.54 6.16
CA VAL A 5 6.50 17.61 5.58
C VAL A 5 5.14 17.05 5.13
N LEU A 6 5.12 15.88 4.47
CA LEU A 6 3.89 15.23 4.03
C LEU A 6 3.01 14.83 5.24
N LYS A 7 3.60 14.20 6.26
CA LYS A 7 2.91 13.90 7.53
C LYS A 7 2.33 15.16 8.17
N ARG A 8 3.10 16.23 8.26
CA ARG A 8 2.65 17.48 8.88
C ARG A 8 1.48 18.14 8.17
N THR A 9 1.33 17.89 6.87
CA THR A 9 0.26 18.50 6.05
C THR A 9 -0.97 17.60 5.94
N ILE A 10 -0.78 16.27 5.93
CA ILE A 10 -1.87 15.30 5.69
C ILE A 10 -2.44 14.76 7.00
N ASP A 11 -1.63 14.59 8.07
CA ASP A 11 -2.11 14.06 9.35
C ASP A 11 -3.20 14.92 10.01
N PRO A 12 -3.13 16.27 10.07
CA PRO A 12 -4.17 17.06 10.74
C PRO A 12 -5.57 16.91 10.15
N PRO A 13 -5.80 16.97 8.82
CA PRO A 13 -7.12 16.72 8.25
C PRO A 13 -7.60 15.28 8.42
N LEU A 14 -6.69 14.29 8.36
CA LEU A 14 -7.02 12.87 8.59
C LEU A 14 -7.43 12.62 10.05
N ASP A 15 -6.72 13.21 11.02
CA ASP A 15 -7.05 13.08 12.43
C ASP A 15 -8.38 13.79 12.76
N ALA A 16 -8.70 14.92 12.12
CA ALA A 16 -9.98 15.57 12.26
C ALA A 16 -11.12 14.73 11.68
N ALA A 17 -10.92 14.10 10.53
CA ALA A 17 -11.88 13.19 9.92
C ALA A 17 -12.04 11.91 10.77
N ALA A 18 -10.95 11.35 11.30
CA ALA A 18 -10.97 10.18 12.19
C ALA A 18 -11.78 10.45 13.46
N LYS A 19 -11.60 11.61 14.10
CA LYS A 19 -12.39 12.00 15.27
C LYS A 19 -13.90 12.07 14.98
N ARG A 20 -14.29 12.56 13.82
CA ARG A 20 -15.69 12.55 13.38
C ARG A 20 -16.22 11.15 13.15
N LEU A 21 -15.44 10.27 12.48
CA LEU A 21 -15.82 8.87 12.25
C LEU A 21 -16.02 8.12 13.56
N VAL A 22 -15.13 8.33 14.54
CA VAL A 22 -15.27 7.76 15.88
C VAL A 22 -16.53 8.30 16.58
N ALA A 23 -16.85 9.59 16.44
CA ALA A 23 -18.08 10.19 16.99
C ALA A 23 -19.36 9.61 16.36
N PHE A 24 -19.31 9.21 15.10
CA PHE A 24 -20.40 8.48 14.41
C PHE A 24 -20.41 6.97 14.69
N ASN A 25 -19.57 6.50 15.63
CA ASN A 25 -19.46 5.07 15.99
C ASN A 25 -19.08 4.14 14.81
N ILE A 26 -18.37 4.70 13.80
CA ILE A 26 -17.87 3.91 12.66
C ILE A 26 -16.61 3.17 13.15
N LYS A 27 -16.68 1.85 13.10
CA LYS A 27 -15.58 0.97 13.51
C LYS A 27 -14.46 1.03 12.48
N ALA A 28 -13.19 1.02 12.94
CA ALA A 28 -12.01 0.92 12.10
C ALA A 28 -12.09 -0.27 11.12
N ASP A 29 -12.63 -1.41 11.59
CA ASP A 29 -12.81 -2.60 10.76
C ASP A 29 -13.64 -2.35 9.48
N ALA A 30 -14.68 -1.49 9.57
CA ALA A 30 -15.50 -1.15 8.41
C ALA A 30 -14.70 -0.33 7.38
N ILE A 31 -13.82 0.55 7.85
CA ILE A 31 -12.94 1.36 6.99
C ILE A 31 -11.90 0.46 6.30
N THR A 32 -11.28 -0.46 7.05
CA THR A 32 -10.31 -1.44 6.53
C THR A 32 -10.96 -2.31 5.44
N VAL A 33 -12.17 -2.83 5.69
CA VAL A 33 -12.90 -3.65 4.70
C VAL A 33 -13.27 -2.82 3.47
N ALA A 34 -13.74 -1.59 3.65
CA ALA A 34 -14.07 -0.70 2.54
C ALA A 34 -12.82 -0.38 1.69
N ALA A 35 -11.68 -0.08 2.32
CA ALA A 35 -10.42 0.12 1.63
C ALA A 35 -10.02 -1.13 0.83
N PHE A 36 -10.11 -2.31 1.43
CA PHE A 36 -9.81 -3.57 0.76
C PHE A 36 -10.69 -3.83 -0.46
N VAL A 37 -12.01 -3.62 -0.34
CA VAL A 37 -12.97 -3.78 -1.46
C VAL A 37 -12.65 -2.81 -2.59
N LEU A 38 -12.32 -1.56 -2.29
CA LEU A 38 -11.91 -0.58 -3.31
C LEU A 38 -10.59 -1.00 -3.98
N GLY A 39 -9.65 -1.56 -3.23
CA GLY A 39 -8.41 -2.11 -3.77
C GLY A 39 -8.67 -3.25 -4.76
N LEU A 40 -9.54 -4.19 -4.41
CA LEU A 40 -9.94 -5.28 -5.31
C LEU A 40 -10.66 -4.76 -6.57
N ALA A 41 -11.53 -3.76 -6.42
CA ALA A 41 -12.20 -3.12 -7.56
C ALA A 41 -11.19 -2.42 -8.48
N ALA A 42 -10.16 -1.80 -7.93
CA ALA A 42 -9.08 -1.20 -8.71
C ALA A 42 -8.30 -2.25 -9.50
N ILE A 43 -7.96 -3.40 -8.89
CA ILE A 43 -7.29 -4.51 -9.57
C ILE A 43 -8.16 -5.03 -10.73
N ALA A 44 -9.46 -5.22 -10.50
CA ALA A 44 -10.39 -5.64 -11.54
C ALA A 44 -10.48 -4.60 -12.68
N ALA A 45 -10.55 -3.31 -12.35
CA ALA A 45 -10.57 -2.24 -13.35
C ALA A 45 -9.30 -2.25 -14.21
N ILE A 46 -8.12 -2.46 -13.62
CA ILE A 46 -6.84 -2.60 -14.35
C ILE A 46 -6.89 -3.82 -15.27
N ALA A 47 -7.35 -4.98 -14.76
CA ALA A 47 -7.42 -6.22 -15.54
C ALA A 47 -8.32 -6.10 -16.78
N TRP A 48 -9.37 -5.26 -16.71
CA TRP A 48 -10.25 -4.95 -17.84
C TRP A 48 -9.76 -3.76 -18.70
N GLY A 49 -8.60 -3.19 -18.41
CA GLY A 49 -8.04 -2.06 -19.13
C GLY A 49 -8.67 -0.69 -18.79
N TYR A 50 -9.49 -0.60 -17.75
CA TYR A 50 -10.10 0.65 -17.27
C TYR A 50 -9.15 1.41 -16.37
N TYR A 51 -8.03 1.92 -16.91
CA TYR A 51 -6.95 2.52 -16.13
C TYR A 51 -7.35 3.81 -15.41
N LEU A 52 -8.16 4.70 -16.04
CA LEU A 52 -8.60 5.95 -15.39
C LEU A 52 -9.50 5.70 -14.17
N PRO A 53 -10.56 4.86 -14.25
CA PRO A 53 -11.30 4.44 -13.06
C PRO A 53 -10.41 3.79 -11.99
N ALA A 54 -9.44 2.99 -12.40
CA ALA A 54 -8.51 2.35 -11.47
C ALA A 54 -7.70 3.37 -10.67
N VAL A 55 -7.22 4.46 -11.29
CA VAL A 55 -6.51 5.54 -10.57
C VAL A 55 -7.39 6.15 -9.48
N VAL A 56 -8.66 6.42 -9.79
CA VAL A 56 -9.61 6.97 -8.80
C VAL A 56 -9.83 5.99 -7.65
N LEU A 57 -10.05 4.71 -7.97
CA LEU A 57 -10.22 3.65 -6.96
C LEU A 57 -8.98 3.47 -6.09
N LEU A 58 -7.77 3.53 -6.66
CA LEU A 58 -6.52 3.49 -5.92
C LEU A 58 -6.35 4.71 -5.01
N ALA A 59 -6.71 5.90 -5.46
CA ALA A 59 -6.67 7.11 -4.64
C ALA A 59 -7.63 7.02 -3.46
N LEU A 60 -8.85 6.53 -3.69
CA LEU A 60 -9.84 6.31 -2.63
C LEU A 60 -9.39 5.21 -1.66
N ASN A 61 -8.87 4.09 -2.15
CA ASN A 61 -8.27 3.04 -1.31
C ASN A 61 -7.19 3.64 -0.41
N ARG A 62 -6.28 4.45 -0.97
CA ARG A 62 -5.19 5.07 -0.20
C ARG A 62 -5.69 6.07 0.84
N LEU A 63 -6.73 6.83 0.53
CA LEU A 63 -7.37 7.74 1.47
C LEU A 63 -7.97 6.98 2.66
N LEU A 64 -8.68 5.88 2.40
CA LEU A 64 -9.25 5.03 3.45
C LEU A 64 -8.19 4.33 4.30
N ASP A 65 -7.09 3.86 3.70
CA ASP A 65 -5.94 3.32 4.46
C ASP A 65 -5.35 4.36 5.43
N GLY A 66 -5.25 5.62 4.98
CA GLY A 66 -4.82 6.73 5.83
C GLY A 66 -5.77 7.00 6.98
N LEU A 67 -7.09 6.96 6.72
CA LEU A 67 -8.14 7.14 7.73
C LEU A 67 -8.16 5.97 8.72
N ASP A 68 -8.03 4.72 8.26
CA ASP A 68 -7.94 3.54 9.12
C ASP A 68 -6.76 3.65 10.09
N GLY A 69 -5.60 4.05 9.60
CA GLY A 69 -4.43 4.31 10.42
C GLY A 69 -4.66 5.40 11.47
N ALA A 70 -5.37 6.49 11.12
CA ALA A 70 -5.70 7.57 12.05
C ALA A 70 -6.71 7.12 13.12
N VAL A 71 -7.76 6.39 12.74
CA VAL A 71 -8.75 5.82 13.67
C VAL A 71 -8.10 4.80 14.61
N THR A 72 -7.23 3.93 14.09
CA THR A 72 -6.50 2.93 14.87
C THR A 72 -5.59 3.59 15.92
N ARG A 73 -4.90 4.68 15.58
CA ARG A 73 -4.11 5.47 16.56
C ARG A 73 -4.99 6.08 17.63
N ALA A 74 -6.18 6.59 17.27
CA ALA A 74 -7.11 7.20 18.21
C ALA A 74 -7.76 6.20 19.18
N THR A 75 -7.96 4.94 18.75
CA THR A 75 -8.66 3.90 19.53
C THR A 75 -7.74 2.90 20.22
N GLY A 76 -6.43 2.92 19.96
CA GLY A 76 -5.43 2.07 20.62
C GLY A 76 -5.48 0.58 20.24
N ALA A 77 -5.90 0.24 19.04
CA ALA A 77 -6.17 -1.14 18.61
C ALA A 77 -4.91 -1.87 18.06
N GLY A 78 -4.12 -2.51 18.92
CA GLY A 78 -2.87 -3.20 18.56
C GLY A 78 -2.97 -4.40 17.58
N PRO A 79 -3.83 -5.44 17.78
CA PRO A 79 -3.85 -6.63 16.92
C PRO A 79 -4.37 -6.37 15.50
N ARG A 80 -5.19 -5.34 15.33
CA ARG A 80 -5.83 -4.96 14.05
C ARG A 80 -4.84 -4.43 13.01
N ALA A 81 -3.74 -3.82 13.45
CA ALA A 81 -2.70 -3.32 12.56
C ALA A 81 -2.10 -4.43 11.68
N VAL A 82 -2.00 -5.66 12.19
CA VAL A 82 -1.50 -6.81 11.41
C VAL A 82 -2.49 -7.20 10.31
N VAL A 83 -3.79 -7.23 10.64
CA VAL A 83 -4.84 -7.56 9.66
C VAL A 83 -4.89 -6.51 8.56
N ALA A 84 -4.90 -5.22 8.91
CA ALA A 84 -4.88 -4.12 7.94
C ALA A 84 -3.63 -4.16 7.06
N ALA A 85 -2.45 -4.40 7.62
CA ALA A 85 -1.20 -4.55 6.89
C ALA A 85 -1.23 -5.75 5.93
N THR A 86 -1.84 -6.87 6.34
CA THR A 86 -1.98 -8.05 5.49
C THR A 86 -2.91 -7.77 4.31
N LEU A 87 -4.08 -7.18 4.55
CA LEU A 87 -5.04 -6.82 3.49
C LEU A 87 -4.43 -5.79 2.52
N GLY A 88 -3.73 -4.78 3.03
CA GLY A 88 -2.99 -3.81 2.22
C GLY A 88 -1.90 -4.49 1.36
N THR A 89 -1.22 -5.50 1.88
CA THR A 89 -0.24 -6.29 1.12
C THR A 89 -0.91 -7.07 -0.02
N VAL A 90 -2.08 -7.67 0.23
CA VAL A 90 -2.83 -8.38 -0.81
C VAL A 90 -3.22 -7.43 -1.94
N VAL A 91 -3.73 -6.24 -1.63
CA VAL A 91 -4.03 -5.22 -2.65
C VAL A 91 -2.78 -4.82 -3.40
N LEU A 92 -1.70 -4.48 -2.69
CA LEU A 92 -0.44 -4.01 -3.27
C LEU A 92 0.17 -5.04 -4.25
N THR A 93 0.14 -6.33 -3.90
CA THR A 93 0.63 -7.42 -4.75
C THR A 93 -0.35 -7.80 -5.86
N GLY A 94 -1.64 -7.56 -5.66
CA GLY A 94 -2.68 -7.79 -6.65
C GLY A 94 -2.67 -6.81 -7.82
N ILE A 95 -2.21 -5.56 -7.62
CA ILE A 95 -2.14 -4.55 -8.69
C ILE A 95 -1.27 -5.00 -9.87
N PRO A 96 -0.02 -5.46 -9.70
CA PRO A 96 0.78 -5.99 -10.80
C PRO A 96 0.12 -7.17 -11.51
N PHE A 97 -0.59 -8.03 -10.77
CA PHE A 97 -1.36 -9.13 -11.35
C PHE A 97 -2.47 -8.63 -12.28
N GLY A 98 -3.17 -7.54 -11.92
CA GLY A 98 -4.14 -6.88 -12.79
C GLY A 98 -3.53 -6.44 -14.13
N PHE A 99 -2.32 -5.86 -14.12
CA PHE A 99 -1.60 -5.49 -15.33
C PHE A 99 -1.19 -6.69 -16.19
N ALA A 100 -0.82 -7.81 -15.57
CA ALA A 100 -0.51 -9.05 -16.29
C ALA A 100 -1.75 -9.68 -16.93
N LEU A 101 -2.93 -9.56 -16.31
CA LEU A 101 -4.19 -10.01 -16.88
C LEU A 101 -4.63 -9.14 -18.06
N ALA A 102 -4.42 -7.82 -17.97
CA ALA A 102 -4.75 -6.88 -19.04
C ALA A 102 -3.87 -7.12 -20.30
N ASP A 103 -2.60 -7.47 -20.08
CA ASP A 103 -1.64 -7.72 -21.16
C ASP A 103 -0.61 -8.77 -20.73
N PRO A 104 -0.69 -10.01 -21.29
CA PRO A 104 0.22 -11.10 -20.95
C PRO A 104 1.71 -10.81 -21.18
N SER A 105 2.06 -9.86 -22.08
CA SER A 105 3.46 -9.46 -22.29
C SER A 105 4.10 -8.85 -21.03
N ARG A 106 3.29 -8.39 -20.09
CA ARG A 106 3.69 -7.79 -18.80
C ARG A 106 3.87 -8.81 -17.69
N ALA A 107 3.55 -10.09 -17.93
CA ALA A 107 3.50 -11.12 -16.89
C ALA A 107 4.84 -11.28 -16.14
N ILE A 108 5.97 -11.26 -16.84
CA ILE A 108 7.31 -11.42 -16.22
C ILE A 108 7.62 -10.24 -15.30
N ALA A 109 7.38 -9.01 -15.77
CA ALA A 109 7.59 -7.81 -14.96
C ALA A 109 6.67 -7.78 -13.74
N ALA A 110 5.40 -8.18 -13.92
CA ALA A 110 4.43 -8.30 -12.85
C ALA A 110 4.86 -9.36 -11.81
N ALA A 111 5.27 -10.55 -12.23
CA ALA A 111 5.74 -11.61 -11.35
C ALA A 111 6.97 -11.16 -10.53
N PHE A 112 7.94 -10.50 -11.18
CA PHE A 112 9.10 -9.94 -10.51
C PHE A 112 8.69 -8.94 -9.42
N LEU A 113 7.78 -8.01 -9.76
CA LEU A 113 7.31 -6.99 -8.81
C LEU A 113 6.50 -7.62 -7.67
N ILE A 114 5.65 -8.61 -7.93
CA ILE A 114 4.90 -9.35 -6.89
C ILE A 114 5.88 -9.99 -5.89
N CYS A 115 6.91 -10.69 -6.38
CA CYS A 115 7.92 -11.30 -5.52
C CYS A 115 8.66 -10.25 -4.67
N ALA A 116 9.02 -9.12 -5.27
CA ALA A 116 9.71 -8.04 -4.58
C ALA A 116 8.84 -7.39 -3.49
N LEU A 117 7.57 -7.09 -3.79
CA LEU A 117 6.63 -6.51 -2.84
C LEU A 117 6.26 -7.49 -1.72
N ALA A 118 6.08 -8.76 -2.04
CA ALA A 118 5.83 -9.80 -1.03
C ALA A 118 7.03 -9.95 -0.08
N GLY A 119 8.25 -9.99 -0.60
CA GLY A 119 9.48 -10.03 0.20
C GLY A 119 9.65 -8.78 1.08
N ALA A 120 9.43 -7.59 0.53
CA ALA A 120 9.48 -6.34 1.28
C ALA A 120 8.41 -6.27 2.37
N SER A 121 7.21 -6.80 2.11
CA SER A 121 6.12 -6.87 3.08
C SER A 121 6.42 -7.85 4.21
N ALA A 122 6.97 -9.02 3.89
CA ALA A 122 7.41 -9.99 4.89
C ALA A 122 8.52 -9.42 5.80
N ALA A 123 9.52 -8.74 5.21
CA ALA A 123 10.56 -8.05 5.96
C ALA A 123 10.00 -6.95 6.88
N ARG A 124 8.96 -6.22 6.46
CA ARG A 124 8.27 -5.21 7.28
C ARG A 124 7.53 -5.84 8.45
N ILE A 125 6.75 -6.88 8.22
CA ILE A 125 5.98 -7.55 9.28
C ILE A 125 6.94 -8.11 10.34
N SER A 126 8.04 -8.74 9.94
CA SER A 126 9.03 -9.28 10.87
C SER A 126 9.77 -8.22 11.69
N THR A 127 9.97 -7.01 11.13
CA THR A 127 10.63 -5.89 11.83
C THR A 127 9.66 -4.99 12.57
N ALA A 128 8.41 -4.85 12.13
CA ALA A 128 7.37 -4.05 12.78
C ALA A 128 6.96 -4.62 14.14
N VAL A 129 7.06 -5.93 14.32
CA VAL A 129 6.91 -6.59 15.64
C VAL A 129 7.95 -6.07 16.64
N ARG A 130 9.09 -5.52 16.15
CA ARG A 130 10.17 -4.98 17.00
C ARG A 130 10.18 -3.45 17.15
N ASN A 131 9.77 -2.66 16.14
CA ASN A 131 10.10 -1.21 16.09
C ASN A 131 8.97 -0.25 15.68
N GLY A 132 7.71 -0.69 15.56
CA GLY A 132 6.61 0.20 15.14
C GLY A 132 6.65 0.56 13.63
N ALA A 133 5.51 0.47 12.97
CA ALA A 133 5.40 0.41 11.52
C ALA A 133 5.73 1.71 10.78
N ASP A 134 6.46 1.60 9.65
CA ASP A 134 6.62 2.66 8.66
C ASP A 134 5.55 2.54 7.55
N PHE A 135 4.64 3.52 7.58
CA PHE A 135 3.55 3.68 6.60
C PHE A 135 4.01 4.21 5.22
N VAL A 136 5.21 4.75 5.14
CA VAL A 136 5.68 5.58 4.03
C VAL A 136 5.97 4.83 2.74
N GLU A 137 6.53 3.63 2.82
CA GLU A 137 6.88 2.85 1.61
C GLU A 137 5.68 2.45 0.76
N SER A 138 4.52 2.24 1.37
CA SER A 138 3.29 1.92 0.62
C SER A 138 2.82 3.11 -0.22
N GLY A 139 3.05 4.36 0.23
CA GLY A 139 2.70 5.57 -0.51
C GLY A 139 3.44 5.69 -1.84
N VAL A 140 4.75 5.45 -1.85
CA VAL A 140 5.56 5.49 -3.07
C VAL A 140 5.10 4.45 -4.07
N ALA A 141 4.79 3.24 -3.61
CA ALA A 141 4.28 2.17 -4.48
C ALA A 141 2.93 2.55 -5.12
N PHE A 142 2.00 3.15 -4.36
CA PHE A 142 0.72 3.60 -4.91
C PHE A 142 0.88 4.72 -5.94
N VAL A 143 1.76 5.70 -5.70
CA VAL A 143 2.07 6.74 -6.70
C VAL A 143 2.65 6.12 -7.97
N ALA A 144 3.56 5.16 -7.85
CA ALA A 144 4.12 4.44 -8.99
C ALA A 144 3.05 3.66 -9.77
N PHE A 145 2.09 3.03 -9.08
CA PHE A 145 0.97 2.35 -9.73
C PHE A 145 -0.03 3.30 -10.38
N ALA A 146 -0.32 4.45 -9.76
CA ALA A 146 -1.13 5.48 -10.40
C ALA A 146 -0.46 5.99 -11.69
N PHE A 147 0.85 6.20 -11.66
CA PHE A 147 1.64 6.55 -12.84
C PHE A 147 1.61 5.44 -13.90
N ALA A 148 1.74 4.18 -13.50
CA ALA A 148 1.64 3.04 -14.40
C ALA A 148 0.24 2.91 -15.04
N CYS A 149 -0.82 3.28 -14.34
CA CYS A 149 -2.17 3.34 -14.90
C CYS A 149 -2.32 4.47 -15.93
N LEU A 150 -1.65 5.60 -15.74
CA LEU A 150 -1.66 6.72 -16.70
C LEU A 150 -0.82 6.41 -17.93
N LEU A 151 0.23 5.60 -17.80
CA LEU A 151 1.15 5.20 -18.87
C LEU A 151 1.31 3.67 -18.88
N PRO A 152 0.27 2.91 -19.29
CA PRO A 152 0.26 1.46 -19.17
C PRO A 152 1.37 0.77 -19.97
N ASP A 153 1.82 1.37 -21.08
CA ASP A 153 2.93 0.85 -21.89
C ASP A 153 4.28 0.90 -21.17
N ARG A 154 4.40 1.73 -20.16
CA ARG A 154 5.61 1.86 -19.32
C ARG A 154 5.55 1.01 -18.05
N PHE A 155 4.50 0.23 -17.86
CA PHE A 155 4.33 -0.60 -16.66
C PHE A 155 5.55 -1.49 -16.38
N SER A 156 6.10 -2.17 -17.40
CA SER A 156 7.25 -3.06 -17.21
C SER A 156 8.48 -2.33 -16.67
N LEU A 157 8.74 -1.11 -17.15
CA LEU A 157 9.83 -0.27 -16.64
C LEU A 157 9.58 0.08 -15.16
N VAL A 158 8.38 0.56 -14.84
CA VAL A 158 7.99 0.90 -13.46
C VAL A 158 8.11 -0.32 -12.56
N ALA A 159 7.67 -1.48 -13.02
CA ALA A 159 7.71 -2.73 -12.26
C ALA A 159 9.15 -3.15 -11.93
N TYR A 160 10.07 -3.08 -12.88
CA TYR A 160 11.48 -3.43 -12.61
C TYR A 160 12.14 -2.43 -11.66
N VAL A 161 11.96 -1.12 -11.88
CA VAL A 161 12.54 -0.09 -11.00
C VAL A 161 11.99 -0.21 -9.58
N LEU A 162 10.67 -0.31 -9.42
CA LEU A 162 10.03 -0.44 -8.12
C LEU A 162 10.41 -1.75 -7.43
N GLY A 163 10.52 -2.86 -8.19
CA GLY A 163 10.92 -4.16 -7.67
C GLY A 163 12.36 -4.17 -7.15
N VAL A 164 13.29 -3.56 -7.89
CA VAL A 164 14.69 -3.42 -7.41
C VAL A 164 14.74 -2.59 -6.14
N LEU A 165 14.03 -1.45 -6.10
CA LEU A 165 13.97 -0.61 -4.89
C LEU A 165 13.38 -1.37 -3.70
N ALA A 166 12.34 -2.18 -3.92
CA ALA A 166 11.73 -3.00 -2.86
C ALA A 166 12.70 -4.07 -2.34
N PHE A 167 13.46 -4.74 -3.21
CA PHE A 167 14.49 -5.71 -2.81
C PHE A 167 15.62 -5.06 -2.02
N VAL A 168 16.11 -3.90 -2.47
CA VAL A 168 17.16 -3.15 -1.75
C VAL A 168 16.67 -2.74 -0.36
N ALA A 169 15.44 -2.21 -0.27
CA ALA A 169 14.85 -1.82 1.01
C ALA A 169 14.66 -3.03 1.95
N ALA A 170 14.19 -4.16 1.44
CA ALA A 170 14.06 -5.40 2.21
C ALA A 170 15.42 -5.90 2.72
N GLY A 171 16.43 -5.92 1.86
CA GLY A 171 17.81 -6.33 2.20
C GLY A 171 18.43 -5.44 3.27
N ALA A 172 18.27 -4.12 3.15
CA ALA A 172 18.77 -3.15 4.12
C ALA A 172 18.14 -3.36 5.51
N ARG A 173 16.81 -3.65 5.56
CA ARG A 173 16.10 -3.93 6.83
C ARG A 173 16.56 -5.23 7.47
N LEU A 174 16.68 -6.29 6.68
CA LEU A 174 17.17 -7.57 7.19
C LEU A 174 18.61 -7.44 7.70
N ALA A 175 19.48 -6.73 6.98
CA ALA A 175 20.86 -6.48 7.43
C ALA A 175 20.91 -5.68 8.74
N ALA A 176 20.02 -4.70 8.90
CA ALA A 176 19.92 -3.94 10.15
C ALA A 176 19.39 -4.79 11.32
N ALA A 177 18.48 -5.74 11.04
CA ALA A 177 17.91 -6.63 12.07
C ALA A 177 18.90 -7.70 12.57
N VAL A 178 19.90 -8.06 11.75
CA VAL A 178 20.91 -9.09 12.08
C VAL A 178 22.15 -8.50 12.76
N ARG A 179 22.35 -7.19 12.74
CA ARG A 179 23.47 -6.55 13.45
C ARG A 179 23.32 -6.72 14.96
N PRO A 180 24.28 -7.37 15.67
CA PRO A 180 24.27 -7.42 17.12
C PRO A 180 24.43 -6.00 17.67
N THR A 181 23.57 -5.65 18.64
CA THR A 181 23.69 -4.43 19.46
C THR A 181 24.84 -4.57 20.43
#